data_ed669cefbb38cfe6bc521ba15b567474
#
_entry.id   ed669cefbb38cfe6bc521ba15b567474
#
_cell.length_a   1.000
_cell.length_b   1.000
_cell.length_c   1.000
_cell.angle_alpha   90.00
_cell.angle_beta   90.00
_cell.angle_gamma   90.00
#
_symmetry.space_group_name_H-M   'P 1'
#
loop_
_entity.id
_entity.type
_entity.pdbx_description
1 polymer ?
#
loop_
_entity_poly.entity_id
_entity_poly.type
_entity_poly.pdbx_seq_one_letter_code
_entity_poly.pdbx_strand_id
1 'polypeptide(L)'
;DRALKQAQADVQYVAAAKAFDQGDFETFLNEFFKAIHSRYDIEKPVVQRLIRKKLNIINRLKADNACLKQDMEKQRKRLQDYAREYYAMGNECITQARDARAALANYDKALELYPEYTDAWVRKGVTLFNENQYQEAEECLNRAVRLRPAEFKTVYNRGKLRLKLGNIEGAIADLDKATTLKPEHAGAHELFGDALMQTGKEVEAALQWRLAEELRKKRSSK
;
A
#
# COMPACT_ATOMS: atom_id res chain seq x y z
N ASP A 1 -23.66 -38.96 -40.63
CA ASP A 1 -24.30 -38.90 -39.30
C ASP A 1 -23.28 -38.80 -38.15
N ARG A 2 -22.18 -39.56 -38.21
CA ARG A 2 -21.11 -39.52 -37.18
C ARG A 2 -20.33 -38.20 -37.14
N ALA A 3 -20.08 -37.60 -38.31
CA ALA A 3 -19.38 -36.31 -38.41
C ALA A 3 -20.24 -35.16 -37.85
N LEU A 4 -21.54 -35.20 -38.06
CA LEU A 4 -22.48 -34.20 -37.53
C LEU A 4 -22.53 -34.26 -35.99
N LYS A 5 -22.60 -35.47 -35.43
CA LYS A 5 -22.56 -35.68 -33.96
C LYS A 5 -21.24 -35.20 -33.34
N GLN A 6 -20.13 -35.43 -34.02
CA GLN A 6 -18.83 -34.95 -33.59
C GLN A 6 -18.77 -33.41 -33.59
N ALA A 7 -19.21 -32.76 -34.66
CA ALA A 7 -19.24 -31.31 -34.76
C ALA A 7 -20.14 -30.66 -33.67
N GLN A 8 -21.30 -31.27 -33.41
CA GLN A 8 -22.21 -30.83 -32.33
C GLN A 8 -21.54 -30.96 -30.94
N ALA A 9 -20.81 -32.06 -30.67
CA ALA A 9 -20.10 -32.27 -29.44
C ALA A 9 -19.01 -31.22 -29.26
N ASP A 10 -18.24 -30.92 -30.31
CA ASP A 10 -17.14 -29.93 -30.24
C ASP A 10 -17.67 -28.53 -29.96
N VAL A 11 -18.78 -28.11 -30.53
CA VAL A 11 -19.45 -26.82 -30.19
C VAL A 11 -19.87 -26.78 -28.71
N GLN A 12 -20.42 -27.87 -28.20
CA GLN A 12 -20.86 -27.94 -26.80
C GLN A 12 -19.69 -27.96 -25.84
N TYR A 13 -18.52 -28.56 -26.18
CA TYR A 13 -17.31 -28.47 -25.39
C TYR A 13 -16.76 -27.06 -25.30
N VAL A 14 -16.81 -26.31 -26.41
CA VAL A 14 -16.39 -24.90 -26.42
C VAL A 14 -17.29 -24.04 -25.53
N ALA A 15 -18.63 -24.27 -25.62
CA ALA A 15 -19.59 -23.57 -24.76
C ALA A 15 -19.39 -23.91 -23.28
N ALA A 16 -19.14 -25.19 -22.96
CA ALA A 16 -18.82 -25.62 -21.60
C ALA A 16 -17.53 -24.98 -21.05
N ALA A 17 -16.45 -24.97 -21.85
CA ALA A 17 -15.21 -24.34 -21.46
C ALA A 17 -15.38 -22.84 -21.13
N LYS A 18 -16.13 -22.13 -21.99
CA LYS A 18 -16.44 -20.71 -21.77
C LYS A 18 -17.24 -20.46 -20.49
N ALA A 19 -18.26 -21.29 -20.22
CA ALA A 19 -19.05 -21.20 -19.00
C ALA A 19 -18.22 -21.50 -17.75
N PHE A 20 -17.29 -22.45 -17.84
CA PHE A 20 -16.35 -22.76 -16.76
C PHE A 20 -15.46 -21.56 -16.42
N ASP A 21 -14.86 -20.92 -17.43
CA ASP A 21 -14.00 -19.75 -17.28
C ASP A 21 -14.75 -18.55 -16.69
N GLN A 22 -16.04 -18.43 -16.98
CA GLN A 22 -16.93 -17.41 -16.43
C GLN A 22 -17.44 -17.73 -15.01
N GLY A 23 -17.16 -18.94 -14.49
CA GLY A 23 -17.62 -19.39 -13.19
C GLY A 23 -19.11 -19.83 -13.18
N ASP A 24 -19.75 -19.93 -14.32
CA ASP A 24 -21.12 -20.43 -14.49
C ASP A 24 -21.11 -21.96 -14.59
N PHE A 25 -21.07 -22.59 -13.41
CA PHE A 25 -20.97 -24.06 -13.31
C PHE A 25 -22.25 -24.82 -13.71
N GLU A 26 -23.39 -24.17 -13.64
CA GLU A 26 -24.64 -24.80 -14.06
C GLU A 26 -24.72 -24.93 -15.59
N THR A 27 -24.41 -23.86 -16.29
CA THR A 27 -24.30 -23.88 -17.77
C THR A 27 -23.14 -24.77 -18.21
N PHE A 28 -21.97 -24.72 -17.55
CA PHE A 28 -20.87 -25.66 -17.81
C PHE A 28 -21.34 -27.12 -17.75
N LEU A 29 -22.03 -27.51 -16.67
CA LEU A 29 -22.50 -28.89 -16.52
C LEU A 29 -23.48 -29.30 -17.60
N ASN A 30 -24.41 -28.43 -17.92
CA ASN A 30 -25.43 -28.74 -18.93
C ASN A 30 -24.81 -28.93 -20.32
N GLU A 31 -23.90 -28.04 -20.73
CA GLU A 31 -23.23 -28.13 -22.03
C GLU A 31 -22.25 -29.32 -22.09
N PHE A 32 -21.52 -29.56 -21.01
CA PHE A 32 -20.62 -30.71 -20.89
C PHE A 32 -21.35 -32.05 -20.98
N PHE A 33 -22.54 -32.16 -20.35
CA PHE A 33 -23.36 -33.37 -20.47
C PHE A 33 -23.90 -33.59 -21.88
N LYS A 34 -24.34 -32.54 -22.55
CA LYS A 34 -24.78 -32.62 -23.93
C LYS A 34 -23.66 -33.14 -24.84
N ALA A 35 -22.42 -32.61 -24.63
CA ALA A 35 -21.25 -33.03 -25.40
C ALA A 35 -20.91 -34.51 -25.17
N ILE A 36 -20.89 -34.98 -23.91
CA ILE A 36 -20.59 -36.37 -23.57
C ILE A 36 -21.65 -37.30 -24.13
N HIS A 37 -22.95 -36.98 -23.98
CA HIS A 37 -24.04 -37.82 -24.45
C HIS A 37 -24.06 -37.97 -25.97
N SER A 38 -23.76 -36.88 -26.71
CA SER A 38 -23.68 -36.92 -28.16
C SER A 38 -22.49 -37.74 -28.68
N ARG A 39 -21.41 -37.88 -27.91
CA ARG A 39 -20.16 -38.54 -28.34
C ARG A 39 -20.02 -39.98 -27.86
N TYR A 40 -20.48 -40.34 -26.65
CA TYR A 40 -20.05 -41.59 -25.99
C TYR A 40 -21.20 -42.48 -25.50
N ASP A 41 -22.45 -42.12 -25.69
CA ASP A 41 -23.62 -42.91 -25.28
C ASP A 41 -23.56 -43.40 -23.80
N ILE A 42 -22.92 -42.61 -22.94
CA ILE A 42 -22.72 -42.94 -21.52
C ILE A 42 -24.03 -42.74 -20.75
N GLU A 43 -24.37 -43.67 -19.86
CA GLU A 43 -25.52 -43.55 -18.97
C GLU A 43 -25.51 -42.25 -18.15
N LYS A 44 -26.41 -41.36 -18.56
CA LYS A 44 -26.57 -40.00 -18.04
C LYS A 44 -26.62 -39.92 -16.50
N PRO A 45 -27.26 -40.83 -15.74
CA PRO A 45 -27.40 -40.72 -14.29
C PRO A 45 -26.09 -40.88 -13.51
N VAL A 46 -25.18 -41.76 -13.93
CA VAL A 46 -23.92 -42.04 -13.20
C VAL A 46 -22.97 -40.85 -13.32
N VAL A 47 -22.80 -40.30 -14.51
CA VAL A 47 -21.97 -39.13 -14.79
C VAL A 47 -22.52 -37.91 -14.08
N GLN A 48 -23.84 -37.68 -14.13
CA GLN A 48 -24.50 -36.59 -13.39
C GLN A 48 -24.25 -36.67 -11.88
N ARG A 49 -24.34 -37.87 -11.30
CA ARG A 49 -24.11 -38.10 -9.87
C ARG A 49 -22.67 -37.77 -9.45
N LEU A 50 -21.69 -38.19 -10.26
CA LEU A 50 -20.26 -37.90 -10.00
C LEU A 50 -19.95 -36.41 -10.10
N ILE A 51 -20.48 -35.71 -11.09
CA ILE A 51 -20.23 -34.29 -11.29
C ILE A 51 -20.94 -33.49 -10.21
N ARG A 52 -22.19 -33.79 -9.84
CA ARG A 52 -22.86 -33.15 -8.70
C ARG A 52 -22.05 -33.30 -7.41
N LYS A 53 -21.49 -34.51 -7.15
CA LYS A 53 -20.64 -34.75 -5.98
C LYS A 53 -19.39 -33.86 -6.02
N LYS A 54 -18.71 -33.76 -7.16
CA LYS A 54 -17.53 -32.90 -7.34
C LYS A 54 -17.88 -31.40 -7.24
N LEU A 55 -18.99 -30.99 -7.81
CA LEU A 55 -19.47 -29.60 -7.74
C LEU A 55 -19.76 -29.20 -6.27
N ASN A 56 -20.42 -30.06 -5.51
CA ASN A 56 -20.67 -29.80 -4.10
C ASN A 56 -19.36 -29.62 -3.29
N ILE A 57 -18.33 -30.41 -3.62
CA ILE A 57 -17.00 -30.24 -3.02
C ILE A 57 -16.39 -28.90 -3.40
N ILE A 58 -16.45 -28.50 -4.69
CA ILE A 58 -15.93 -27.22 -5.17
C ILE A 58 -16.65 -26.03 -4.50
N ASN A 59 -17.98 -26.11 -4.39
CA ASN A 59 -18.75 -25.05 -3.74
C ASN A 59 -18.44 -24.96 -2.23
N ARG A 60 -18.25 -26.09 -1.55
CA ARG A 60 -17.81 -26.11 -0.16
C ARG A 60 -16.42 -25.46 -0.02
N LEU A 61 -15.45 -25.86 -0.83
CA LEU A 61 -14.11 -25.28 -0.82
C LEU A 61 -14.10 -23.76 -1.12
N LYS A 62 -14.98 -23.30 -2.02
CA LYS A 62 -15.15 -21.86 -2.27
C LYS A 62 -15.69 -21.13 -1.04
N ALA A 63 -16.69 -21.70 -0.37
CA ALA A 63 -17.24 -21.12 0.85
C ALA A 63 -16.20 -21.08 1.99
N ASP A 64 -15.44 -22.17 2.18
CA ASP A 64 -14.37 -22.24 3.17
C ASP A 64 -13.27 -21.20 2.89
N ASN A 65 -12.86 -21.05 1.63
CA ASN A 65 -11.89 -20.02 1.22
C ASN A 65 -12.41 -18.59 1.46
N ALA A 66 -13.70 -18.34 1.22
CA ALA A 66 -14.30 -17.04 1.50
C ALA A 66 -14.31 -16.74 3.00
N CYS A 67 -14.64 -17.73 3.85
CA CYS A 67 -14.58 -17.64 5.30
C CYS A 67 -13.15 -17.34 5.78
N LEU A 68 -12.16 -18.11 5.31
CA LEU A 68 -10.75 -17.89 5.64
C LEU A 68 -10.26 -16.50 5.27
N LYS A 69 -10.62 -15.99 4.06
CA LYS A 69 -10.28 -14.62 3.66
C LYS A 69 -10.87 -13.59 4.62
N GLN A 70 -12.12 -13.78 5.04
CA GLN A 70 -12.78 -12.87 5.98
C GLN A 70 -12.10 -12.90 7.35
N ASP A 71 -11.70 -14.05 7.83
CA ASP A 71 -11.01 -14.18 9.13
C ASP A 71 -9.60 -13.59 9.06
N MET A 72 -8.87 -13.78 7.95
CA MET A 72 -7.59 -13.13 7.74
C MET A 72 -7.72 -11.61 7.75
N GLU A 73 -8.75 -11.05 7.11
CA GLU A 73 -8.97 -9.59 7.09
C GLU A 73 -9.32 -9.07 8.49
N LYS A 74 -10.10 -9.79 9.28
CA LYS A 74 -10.36 -9.44 10.69
C LYS A 74 -9.07 -9.45 11.53
N GLN A 75 -8.22 -10.47 11.35
CA GLN A 75 -6.94 -10.54 12.03
C GLN A 75 -6.01 -9.39 11.63
N ARG A 76 -5.91 -9.11 10.32
CA ARG A 76 -5.13 -7.98 9.80
C ARG A 76 -5.59 -6.65 10.41
N LYS A 77 -6.89 -6.43 10.49
CA LYS A 77 -7.45 -5.22 11.10
C LYS A 77 -7.07 -5.10 12.58
N ARG A 78 -7.16 -6.19 13.35
CA ARG A 78 -6.74 -6.20 14.77
C ARG A 78 -5.25 -5.83 14.91
N LEU A 79 -4.38 -6.40 14.07
CA LEU A 79 -2.95 -6.07 14.10
C LEU A 79 -2.70 -4.59 13.77
N GLN A 80 -3.44 -4.02 12.83
CA GLN A 80 -3.37 -2.58 12.53
C GLN A 80 -3.84 -1.72 13.70
N ASP A 81 -4.88 -2.12 14.43
CA ASP A 81 -5.37 -1.40 15.60
C ASP A 81 -4.32 -1.42 16.73
N TYR A 82 -3.74 -2.58 17.04
CA TYR A 82 -2.61 -2.66 17.99
C TYR A 82 -1.40 -1.84 17.55
N ALA A 83 -1.07 -1.85 16.25
CA ALA A 83 0.01 -1.00 15.74
C ALA A 83 -0.26 0.49 15.95
N ARG A 84 -1.51 0.94 15.84
CA ARG A 84 -1.90 2.32 16.14
C ARG A 84 -1.77 2.65 17.63
N GLU A 85 -2.10 1.72 18.50
CA GLU A 85 -1.91 1.90 19.95
C GLU A 85 -0.42 2.08 20.29
N TYR A 86 0.46 1.21 19.81
CA TYR A 86 1.89 1.36 20.01
C TYR A 86 2.43 2.66 19.40
N TYR A 87 1.96 3.05 18.21
CA TYR A 87 2.31 4.33 17.62
C TYR A 87 1.90 5.52 18.50
N ALA A 88 0.69 5.49 19.08
CA ALA A 88 0.22 6.51 20.00
C ALA A 88 1.09 6.57 21.27
N MET A 89 1.40 5.42 21.89
CA MET A 89 2.31 5.32 23.03
C MET A 89 3.71 5.90 22.71
N GLY A 90 4.24 5.61 21.51
CA GLY A 90 5.50 6.21 21.07
C GLY A 90 5.43 7.74 20.98
N ASN A 91 4.33 8.31 20.47
CA ASN A 91 4.15 9.75 20.45
C ASN A 91 4.04 10.34 21.87
N GLU A 92 3.36 9.67 22.80
CA GLU A 92 3.27 10.08 24.19
C GLU A 92 4.65 10.09 24.87
N CYS A 93 5.49 9.09 24.63
CA CYS A 93 6.87 9.08 25.14
C CYS A 93 7.65 10.33 24.70
N ILE A 94 7.48 10.80 23.45
CA ILE A 94 8.13 12.02 22.97
C ILE A 94 7.52 13.27 23.61
N THR A 95 6.18 13.36 23.71
CA THR A 95 5.52 14.60 24.13
C THR A 95 5.53 14.82 25.62
N GLN A 96 5.39 13.76 26.42
CA GLN A 96 5.28 13.85 27.88
C GLN A 96 6.61 13.59 28.58
N ALA A 97 7.28 12.48 28.25
CA ALA A 97 8.47 12.05 28.94
C ALA A 97 9.78 12.52 28.27
N ARG A 98 9.75 12.99 27.03
CA ARG A 98 10.90 13.26 26.16
C ARG A 98 11.87 12.08 26.08
N ASP A 99 11.32 10.87 26.18
CA ASP A 99 12.06 9.60 26.11
C ASP A 99 12.07 9.06 24.68
N ALA A 100 13.10 9.44 23.94
CA ALA A 100 13.29 8.98 22.55
C ALA A 100 13.48 7.46 22.47
N ARG A 101 14.15 6.85 23.46
CA ARG A 101 14.41 5.41 23.47
C ARG A 101 13.13 4.60 23.63
N ALA A 102 12.28 4.99 24.58
CA ALA A 102 10.96 4.35 24.76
C ALA A 102 10.06 4.58 23.53
N ALA A 103 10.12 5.76 22.93
CA ALA A 103 9.38 6.06 21.71
C ALA A 103 9.80 5.15 20.53
N LEU A 104 11.10 5.00 20.30
CA LEU A 104 11.65 4.13 19.25
C LEU A 104 11.20 2.68 19.45
N ALA A 105 11.27 2.16 20.68
CA ALA A 105 10.82 0.80 20.99
C ALA A 105 9.32 0.59 20.69
N ASN A 106 8.48 1.61 20.95
CA ASN A 106 7.06 1.54 20.63
C ASN A 106 6.79 1.64 19.12
N TYR A 107 7.53 2.50 18.39
CA TYR A 107 7.42 2.55 16.92
C TYR A 107 7.88 1.23 16.29
N ASP A 108 8.91 0.57 16.83
CA ASP A 108 9.35 -0.74 16.36
C ASP A 108 8.26 -1.80 16.51
N LYS A 109 7.61 -1.86 17.67
CA LYS A 109 6.46 -2.77 17.88
C LYS A 109 5.30 -2.47 16.93
N ALA A 110 5.01 -1.19 16.68
CA ALA A 110 3.99 -0.80 15.72
C ALA A 110 4.33 -1.30 14.31
N LEU A 111 5.60 -1.21 13.91
CA LEU A 111 6.09 -1.63 12.59
C LEU A 111 6.24 -3.15 12.45
N GLU A 112 6.50 -3.88 13.53
CA GLU A 112 6.43 -5.35 13.56
C GLU A 112 5.01 -5.85 13.28
N LEU A 113 4.00 -5.21 13.89
CA LEU A 113 2.59 -5.56 13.70
C LEU A 113 2.03 -5.10 12.35
N TYR A 114 2.46 -3.93 11.87
CA TYR A 114 2.02 -3.34 10.61
C TYR A 114 3.19 -2.69 9.85
N PRO A 115 3.95 -3.46 9.05
CA PRO A 115 5.14 -2.97 8.33
C PRO A 115 4.89 -1.86 7.31
N GLU A 116 3.63 -1.69 6.88
CA GLU A 116 3.22 -0.64 5.93
C GLU A 116 2.73 0.64 6.62
N TYR A 117 2.90 0.75 7.95
CA TYR A 117 2.47 1.92 8.70
C TYR A 117 3.39 3.12 8.47
N THR A 118 3.11 3.88 7.43
CA THR A 118 3.95 4.99 6.97
C THR A 118 4.20 6.04 8.05
N ASP A 119 3.16 6.43 8.82
CA ASP A 119 3.31 7.42 9.89
C ASP A 119 4.29 6.96 10.98
N ALA A 120 4.33 5.66 11.29
CA ALA A 120 5.29 5.11 12.26
C ALA A 120 6.71 5.16 11.71
N TRP A 121 6.93 4.84 10.43
CA TRP A 121 8.23 5.02 9.77
C TRP A 121 8.70 6.47 9.79
N VAL A 122 7.82 7.42 9.48
CA VAL A 122 8.14 8.86 9.53
C VAL A 122 8.51 9.29 10.96
N ARG A 123 7.70 8.92 11.96
CA ARG A 123 7.97 9.29 13.36
C ARG A 123 9.25 8.68 13.88
N LYS A 124 9.50 7.40 13.60
CA LYS A 124 10.77 6.73 13.94
C LYS A 124 11.93 7.48 13.29
N GLY A 125 11.87 7.77 11.99
CA GLY A 125 12.92 8.50 11.29
C GLY A 125 13.16 9.90 11.83
N VAL A 126 12.11 10.64 12.18
CA VAL A 126 12.25 11.99 12.81
C VAL A 126 12.85 11.89 14.22
N THR A 127 12.46 10.89 14.99
CA THR A 127 13.05 10.66 16.33
C THR A 127 14.54 10.34 16.22
N LEU A 128 14.92 9.42 15.34
CA LEU A 128 16.32 9.09 15.06
C LEU A 128 17.13 10.31 14.57
N PHE A 129 16.53 11.12 13.69
CA PHE A 129 17.15 12.38 13.24
C PHE A 129 17.47 13.31 14.41
N ASN A 130 16.54 13.47 15.34
CA ASN A 130 16.72 14.33 16.52
C ASN A 130 17.79 13.77 17.50
N GLU A 131 17.97 12.44 17.54
CA GLU A 131 19.02 11.75 18.28
C GLU A 131 20.37 11.70 17.52
N ASN A 132 20.47 12.38 16.36
CA ASN A 132 21.65 12.40 15.49
C ASN A 132 22.01 11.02 14.86
N GLN A 133 21.09 10.04 14.90
CA GLN A 133 21.24 8.73 14.24
C GLN A 133 20.78 8.84 12.76
N TYR A 134 21.57 9.57 11.98
CA TYR A 134 21.15 10.01 10.63
C TYR A 134 21.01 8.87 9.62
N GLN A 135 21.87 7.86 9.67
CA GLN A 135 21.84 6.71 8.75
C GLN A 135 20.55 5.91 8.93
N GLU A 136 20.22 5.57 10.16
CA GLU A 136 18.99 4.84 10.50
C GLU A 136 17.74 5.68 10.21
N ALA A 137 17.82 7.01 10.45
CA ALA A 137 16.76 7.94 10.06
C ALA A 137 16.49 7.93 8.56
N GLU A 138 17.56 7.88 7.73
CA GLU A 138 17.43 7.84 6.29
C GLU A 138 16.76 6.55 5.80
N GLU A 139 17.11 5.41 6.37
CA GLU A 139 16.46 4.13 6.05
C GLU A 139 14.96 4.16 6.34
N CYS A 140 14.58 4.68 7.51
CA CYS A 140 13.18 4.83 7.90
C CYS A 140 12.40 5.75 6.95
N LEU A 141 12.97 6.94 6.64
CA LEU A 141 12.32 7.89 5.74
C LEU A 141 12.29 7.42 4.29
N ASN A 142 13.30 6.68 3.85
CA ASN A 142 13.29 6.02 2.53
C ASN A 142 12.18 4.96 2.46
N ARG A 143 11.97 4.20 3.54
CA ARG A 143 10.85 3.24 3.60
C ARG A 143 9.50 3.96 3.56
N ALA A 144 9.34 5.04 4.30
CA ALA A 144 8.12 5.86 4.30
C ALA A 144 7.81 6.42 2.91
N VAL A 145 8.81 6.96 2.20
CA VAL A 145 8.62 7.49 0.83
C VAL A 145 8.29 6.38 -0.17
N ARG A 146 8.86 5.18 -0.04
CA ARG A 146 8.46 4.04 -0.89
C ARG A 146 7.01 3.64 -0.68
N LEU A 147 6.50 3.69 0.55
CA LEU A 147 5.11 3.36 0.87
C LEU A 147 4.14 4.45 0.40
N ARG A 148 4.49 5.72 0.59
CA ARG A 148 3.65 6.87 0.20
C ARG A 148 4.50 7.98 -0.45
N PRO A 149 4.81 7.85 -1.74
CA PRO A 149 5.72 8.77 -2.43
C PRO A 149 5.15 10.17 -2.66
N ALA A 150 3.84 10.36 -2.56
CA ALA A 150 3.15 11.64 -2.73
C ALA A 150 2.60 12.20 -1.41
N GLU A 151 3.13 11.78 -0.27
CA GLU A 151 2.74 12.35 1.02
C GLU A 151 3.74 13.43 1.46
N PHE A 152 3.21 14.61 1.75
CA PHE A 152 4.02 15.77 2.16
C PHE A 152 4.99 15.46 3.30
N LYS A 153 4.50 14.84 4.39
CA LYS A 153 5.32 14.56 5.57
C LYS A 153 6.53 13.69 5.26
N THR A 154 6.36 12.69 4.38
CA THR A 154 7.42 11.75 4.02
C THR A 154 8.54 12.44 3.25
N VAL A 155 8.19 13.16 2.19
CA VAL A 155 9.19 13.84 1.33
C VAL A 155 9.83 15.04 2.04
N TYR A 156 9.06 15.80 2.81
CA TYR A 156 9.58 16.94 3.57
C TYR A 156 10.64 16.51 4.61
N ASN A 157 10.34 15.47 5.42
CA ASN A 157 11.29 15.02 6.43
C ASN A 157 12.54 14.37 5.82
N ARG A 158 12.39 13.66 4.69
CA ARG A 158 13.55 13.12 3.98
C ARG A 158 14.40 14.24 3.35
N GLY A 159 13.78 15.24 2.74
CA GLY A 159 14.48 16.41 2.22
C GLY A 159 15.27 17.15 3.30
N LYS A 160 14.66 17.36 4.48
CA LYS A 160 15.31 17.95 5.65
C LYS A 160 16.53 17.14 6.11
N LEU A 161 16.39 15.81 6.20
CA LEU A 161 17.49 14.91 6.56
C LEU A 161 18.62 14.97 5.52
N ARG A 162 18.29 14.88 4.23
CA ARG A 162 19.27 14.93 3.14
C ARG A 162 20.06 16.23 3.11
N LEU A 163 19.39 17.35 3.37
CA LEU A 163 20.05 18.64 3.53
C LEU A 163 21.07 18.61 4.69
N LYS A 164 20.71 18.02 5.81
CA LYS A 164 21.60 17.86 6.97
C LYS A 164 22.79 16.94 6.68
N LEU A 165 22.59 15.91 5.85
CA LEU A 165 23.63 14.97 5.41
C LEU A 165 24.52 15.51 4.27
N GLY A 166 24.23 16.70 3.72
CA GLY A 166 24.95 17.26 2.59
C GLY A 166 24.57 16.66 1.23
N ASN A 167 23.52 15.83 1.17
CA ASN A 167 22.96 15.35 -0.11
C ASN A 167 22.03 16.41 -0.69
N ILE A 168 22.64 17.46 -1.27
CA ILE A 168 21.92 18.67 -1.65
C ILE A 168 20.99 18.44 -2.84
N GLU A 169 21.43 17.68 -3.87
CA GLU A 169 20.59 17.36 -5.03
C GLU A 169 19.34 16.55 -4.60
N GLY A 170 19.55 15.57 -3.73
CA GLY A 170 18.44 14.76 -3.19
C GLY A 170 17.51 15.58 -2.31
N ALA A 171 18.03 16.56 -1.57
CA ALA A 171 17.22 17.48 -0.76
C ALA A 171 16.38 18.41 -1.65
N ILE A 172 16.97 18.99 -2.69
CA ILE A 172 16.27 19.84 -3.67
C ILE A 172 15.09 19.08 -4.27
N ALA A 173 15.31 17.85 -4.75
CA ALA A 173 14.25 17.06 -5.39
C ALA A 173 13.09 16.74 -4.41
N ASP A 174 13.40 16.43 -3.14
CA ASP A 174 12.39 16.16 -2.14
C ASP A 174 11.65 17.43 -1.69
N LEU A 175 12.36 18.55 -1.52
CA LEU A 175 11.79 19.81 -1.05
C LEU A 175 10.96 20.53 -2.14
N ASP A 176 11.37 20.45 -3.40
CA ASP A 176 10.55 20.88 -4.54
C ASP A 176 9.21 20.13 -4.57
N LYS A 177 9.27 18.81 -4.43
CA LYS A 177 8.06 17.99 -4.31
C LYS A 177 7.22 18.35 -3.09
N ALA A 178 7.86 18.66 -1.96
CA ALA A 178 7.15 19.05 -0.74
C ALA A 178 6.42 20.40 -0.92
N THR A 179 7.07 21.39 -1.54
CA THR A 179 6.44 22.70 -1.84
C THR A 179 5.30 22.58 -2.86
N THR A 180 5.41 21.67 -3.81
CA THR A 180 4.32 21.33 -4.74
C THR A 180 3.13 20.68 -4.03
N LEU A 181 3.38 19.76 -3.08
CA LEU A 181 2.33 19.05 -2.33
C LEU A 181 1.64 19.94 -1.29
N LYS A 182 2.37 20.89 -0.70
CA LYS A 182 1.84 21.87 0.27
C LYS A 182 2.45 23.26 0.03
N PRO A 183 1.92 24.04 -0.94
CA PRO A 183 2.42 25.36 -1.26
C PRO A 183 2.32 26.37 -0.11
N GLU A 184 1.44 26.14 0.86
CA GLU A 184 1.26 27.00 2.04
C GLU A 184 2.22 26.69 3.21
N HIS A 185 3.12 25.70 3.07
CA HIS A 185 4.00 25.32 4.16
C HIS A 185 5.31 26.10 4.15
N ALA A 186 5.36 27.20 4.91
CA ALA A 186 6.52 28.10 4.96
C ALA A 186 7.85 27.40 5.22
N GLY A 187 7.90 26.42 6.14
CA GLY A 187 9.13 25.68 6.44
C GLY A 187 9.67 24.82 5.29
N ALA A 188 8.80 24.40 4.33
CA ALA A 188 9.26 23.68 3.15
C ALA A 188 9.95 24.64 2.17
N HIS A 189 9.40 25.83 1.93
CA HIS A 189 10.01 26.89 1.11
C HIS A 189 11.34 27.36 1.72
N GLU A 190 11.41 27.51 3.04
CA GLU A 190 12.65 27.88 3.73
C GLU A 190 13.77 26.86 3.48
N LEU A 191 13.53 25.58 3.77
CA LEU A 191 14.52 24.53 3.55
C LEU A 191 14.85 24.34 2.07
N PHE A 192 13.90 24.58 1.16
CA PHE A 192 14.15 24.55 -0.27
C PHE A 192 15.09 25.71 -0.69
N GLY A 193 14.87 26.90 -0.18
CA GLY A 193 15.78 28.03 -0.37
C GLY A 193 17.19 27.73 0.15
N ASP A 194 17.31 27.14 1.36
CA ASP A 194 18.60 26.74 1.94
C ASP A 194 19.34 25.72 1.07
N ALA A 195 18.62 24.76 0.50
CA ALA A 195 19.19 23.76 -0.42
C ALA A 195 19.65 24.39 -1.75
N LEU A 196 18.85 25.30 -2.33
CA LEU A 196 19.19 26.02 -3.56
C LEU A 196 20.41 26.92 -3.37
N MET A 197 20.50 27.60 -2.24
CA MET A 197 21.64 28.45 -1.92
C MET A 197 22.97 27.67 -1.90
N GLN A 198 22.98 26.46 -1.40
CA GLN A 198 24.17 25.59 -1.39
C GLN A 198 24.62 25.15 -2.80
N THR A 199 23.76 25.28 -3.80
CA THR A 199 24.12 25.02 -5.21
C THR A 199 24.42 26.29 -6.01
N GLY A 200 24.50 27.46 -5.37
CA GLY A 200 24.75 28.74 -6.00
C GLY A 200 23.55 29.34 -6.75
N LYS A 201 22.35 28.80 -6.56
CA LYS A 201 21.09 29.29 -7.18
C LYS A 201 20.48 30.40 -6.33
N GLU A 202 21.21 31.51 -6.16
CA GLU A 202 20.88 32.59 -5.23
C GLU A 202 19.52 33.24 -5.52
N VAL A 203 19.18 33.47 -6.77
CA VAL A 203 17.90 34.12 -7.18
C VAL A 203 16.72 33.23 -6.83
N GLU A 204 16.82 31.94 -7.13
CA GLU A 204 15.79 30.95 -6.82
C GLU A 204 15.63 30.79 -5.29
N ALA A 205 16.75 30.75 -4.56
CA ALA A 205 16.78 30.68 -3.11
C ALA A 205 16.06 31.88 -2.47
N ALA A 206 16.40 33.10 -2.93
CA ALA A 206 15.79 34.34 -2.43
C ALA A 206 14.26 34.36 -2.66
N LEU A 207 13.80 33.85 -3.80
CA LEU A 207 12.36 33.71 -4.08
C LEU A 207 11.67 32.77 -3.08
N GLN A 208 12.28 31.63 -2.79
CA GLN A 208 11.72 30.66 -1.85
C GLN A 208 11.66 31.21 -0.41
N TRP A 209 12.69 31.90 0.05
CA TRP A 209 12.69 32.56 1.37
C TRP A 209 11.63 33.66 1.47
N ARG A 210 11.47 34.45 0.43
CA ARG A 210 10.40 35.46 0.37
C ARG A 210 9.02 34.86 0.48
N LEU A 211 8.74 33.76 -0.23
CA LEU A 211 7.50 33.04 -0.12
C LEU A 211 7.27 32.49 1.30
N ALA A 212 8.31 31.96 1.92
CA ALA A 212 8.25 31.49 3.30
C ALA A 212 7.87 32.63 4.27
N GLU A 213 8.45 33.80 4.10
CA GLU A 213 8.16 34.98 4.92
C GLU A 213 6.72 35.48 4.75
N GLU A 214 6.25 35.57 3.51
CA GLU A 214 4.87 35.96 3.21
C GLU A 214 3.84 34.99 3.81
N LEU A 215 4.10 33.69 3.75
CA LEU A 215 3.26 32.67 4.35
C LEU A 215 3.22 32.76 5.88
N ARG A 216 4.35 33.08 6.52
CA ARG A 216 4.39 33.32 7.98
C ARG A 216 3.59 34.56 8.38
N LYS A 217 3.72 35.66 7.64
CA LYS A 217 2.93 36.89 7.88
C LYS A 217 1.43 36.66 7.74
N LYS A 218 0.99 35.96 6.70
CA LYS A 218 -0.43 35.59 6.53
C LYS A 218 -0.98 34.70 7.63
N ARG A 219 -0.13 33.88 8.29
CA ARG A 219 -0.54 33.02 9.40
C ARG A 219 -0.67 33.77 10.72
N SER A 220 0.15 34.79 10.97
CA SER A 220 0.10 35.61 12.19
C SER A 220 -0.99 36.68 12.16
N SER A 221 -1.62 36.94 11.01
CA SER A 221 -2.72 37.90 10.84
C SER A 221 -4.11 37.26 10.89
N LYS A 222 -4.20 35.96 11.13
CA LYS A 222 -5.43 35.19 11.37
C LYS A 222 -5.53 34.72 12.81
#